data_476f936b5e491ab9c8d6ec19c1972662
#
_entry.id   476f936b5e491ab9c8d6ec19c1972662
#
_cell.length_a   1.000
_cell.length_b   1.000
_cell.length_c   1.000
_cell.angle_alpha   90.00
_cell.angle_beta   90.00
_cell.angle_gamma   90.00
#
_symmetry.space_group_name_H-M   'P 1'
#
loop_
_entity.id
_entity.type
_entity.pdbx_description
1 polymer ?
#
loop_
_entity_poly.entity_id
_entity_poly.type
_entity_poly.pdbx_seq_one_letter_code
_entity_poly.pdbx_strand_id
1 'polypeptide(L)'
;ISTQSGEEEFCGIIQTLIKYKIKNSLTVIIPRHIDRCADIIMRLQNLGLKVHLHSDKSNIDKKTDIYLVDSFGETNSFINQCNIVFLGGSVIKRGGQNPLEAVRLKCKVLHGPYTYNFSEVYALLRNLNLCFLVRHPNEVINHLNFTKNKKNKINKNFINLNSLGKKILKDNYNEVLKYI
;
A
#
# COMPACT_ATOMS: atom_id res chain seq x y z
N ILE A 1 3.73 -1.35 -0.64
CA ILE A 1 4.17 -2.54 0.09
C ILE A 1 4.10 -3.79 -0.77
N SER A 2 4.91 -4.81 -0.47
CA SER A 2 5.00 -6.09 -1.19
C SER A 2 5.24 -5.91 -2.70
N THR A 3 6.10 -4.95 -3.03
CA THR A 3 6.44 -4.64 -4.43
C THR A 3 7.21 -5.77 -5.09
N GLN A 4 7.02 -5.89 -6.38
CA GLN A 4 7.68 -6.85 -7.26
C GLN A 4 8.56 -6.11 -8.27
N SER A 5 9.41 -6.84 -9.00
CA SER A 5 10.29 -6.23 -9.99
C SER A 5 9.54 -5.35 -10.99
N GLY A 6 9.99 -4.11 -11.15
CA GLY A 6 9.36 -3.07 -11.98
C GLY A 6 8.36 -2.17 -11.22
N GLU A 7 7.87 -2.59 -10.06
CA GLU A 7 6.96 -1.77 -9.25
C GLU A 7 7.69 -0.80 -8.34
N GLU A 8 8.95 -1.07 -8.03
CA GLU A 8 9.78 -0.15 -7.26
C GLU A 8 10.10 1.11 -8.07
N GLU A 9 10.37 0.97 -9.38
CA GLU A 9 10.53 2.11 -10.28
C GLU A 9 9.23 2.89 -10.44
N PHE A 10 8.08 2.20 -10.52
CA PHE A 10 6.77 2.84 -10.48
C PHE A 10 6.61 3.71 -9.22
N CYS A 11 6.98 3.19 -8.04
CA CYS A 11 6.99 3.93 -6.78
C CYS A 11 8.01 5.08 -6.79
N GLY A 12 9.18 4.88 -7.39
CA GLY A 12 10.21 5.92 -7.55
C GLY A 12 9.70 7.09 -8.39
N ILE A 13 9.02 6.82 -9.51
CA ILE A 13 8.40 7.86 -10.34
C ILE A 13 7.33 8.61 -9.53
N ILE A 14 6.51 7.92 -8.73
CA ILE A 14 5.54 8.56 -7.84
C ILE A 14 6.26 9.52 -6.89
N GLN A 15 7.35 9.09 -6.25
CA GLN A 15 8.12 9.94 -5.34
C GLN A 15 8.69 11.17 -6.05
N THR A 16 9.21 11.01 -7.25
CA THR A 16 9.69 12.14 -8.07
C THR A 16 8.58 13.17 -8.30
N LEU A 17 7.37 12.71 -8.62
CA LEU A 17 6.22 13.60 -8.84
C LEU A 17 5.74 14.25 -7.52
N ILE A 18 5.79 13.52 -6.41
CA ILE A 18 5.33 14.03 -5.10
C ILE A 18 6.27 15.12 -4.60
N LYS A 19 7.58 14.93 -4.68
CA LYS A 19 8.54 15.88 -4.11
C LYS A 19 8.48 17.28 -4.74
N TYR A 20 7.99 17.42 -5.98
CA TYR A 20 7.71 18.72 -6.59
C TYR A 20 6.50 19.43 -5.94
N LYS A 21 5.57 18.68 -5.35
CA LYS A 21 4.34 19.21 -4.75
C LYS A 21 4.43 19.31 -3.23
N ILE A 22 5.17 18.42 -2.60
CA ILE A 22 5.29 18.32 -1.14
C ILE A 22 6.76 18.28 -0.75
N LYS A 23 7.21 19.34 -0.11
CA LYS A 23 8.55 19.34 0.50
C LYS A 23 8.63 18.30 1.62
N ASN A 24 9.76 17.65 1.74
CA ASN A 24 10.05 16.61 2.75
C ASN A 24 9.11 15.40 2.68
N SER A 25 8.62 15.05 1.49
CA SER A 25 7.91 13.80 1.28
C SER A 25 8.86 12.61 1.30
N LEU A 26 8.46 11.52 1.94
CA LEU A 26 9.20 10.26 2.01
C LEU A 26 8.29 9.13 1.55
N THR A 27 8.75 8.33 0.59
CA THR A 27 8.07 7.10 0.20
C THR A 27 8.73 5.90 0.87
N VAL A 28 7.95 5.11 1.61
CA VAL A 28 8.42 3.85 2.19
C VAL A 28 8.14 2.72 1.19
N ILE A 29 9.17 1.98 0.81
CA ILE A 29 9.07 0.79 -0.04
C ILE A 29 9.40 -0.44 0.81
N ILE A 30 8.46 -1.41 0.82
CA ILE A 30 8.63 -2.71 1.46
C ILE A 30 8.54 -3.75 0.34
N PRO A 31 9.65 -4.25 -0.18
CA PRO A 31 9.66 -5.23 -1.26
C PRO A 31 9.14 -6.59 -0.78
N ARG A 32 8.57 -7.38 -1.69
CA ARG A 32 8.17 -8.76 -1.39
C ARG A 32 9.36 -9.66 -1.08
N HIS A 33 10.50 -9.39 -1.74
CA HIS A 33 11.74 -10.15 -1.64
C HIS A 33 12.88 -9.19 -1.30
N ILE A 34 13.41 -9.31 -0.09
CA ILE A 34 14.44 -8.41 0.45
C ILE A 34 15.83 -8.66 -0.16
N ASP A 35 16.08 -9.85 -0.70
CA ASP A 35 17.30 -10.20 -1.44
C ASP A 35 17.53 -9.32 -2.66
N ARG A 36 16.49 -8.64 -3.14
CA ARG A 36 16.55 -7.70 -4.27
C ARG A 36 16.90 -6.26 -3.89
N CYS A 37 17.10 -5.96 -2.60
CA CYS A 37 17.30 -4.58 -2.15
C CYS A 37 18.47 -3.87 -2.85
N ALA A 38 19.57 -4.56 -3.12
CA ALA A 38 20.72 -3.97 -3.83
C ALA A 38 20.34 -3.52 -5.27
N ASP A 39 19.63 -4.35 -6.02
CA ASP A 39 19.14 -4.01 -7.36
C ASP A 39 18.11 -2.86 -7.30
N ILE A 40 17.21 -2.89 -6.33
CA ILE A 40 16.21 -1.83 -6.12
C ILE A 40 16.89 -0.49 -5.85
N ILE A 41 17.90 -0.45 -4.99
CA ILE A 41 18.67 0.78 -4.70
C ILE A 41 19.27 1.34 -5.98
N MET A 42 19.97 0.51 -6.75
CA MET A 42 20.63 0.93 -7.99
C MET A 42 19.60 1.55 -8.96
N ARG A 43 18.44 0.91 -9.16
CA ARG A 43 17.38 1.41 -10.05
C ARG A 43 16.79 2.72 -9.58
N LEU A 44 16.54 2.87 -8.27
CA LEU A 44 16.01 4.11 -7.70
C LEU A 44 17.03 5.24 -7.74
N GLN A 45 18.32 4.95 -7.54
CA GLN A 45 19.40 5.93 -7.68
C GLN A 45 19.55 6.39 -9.14
N ASN A 46 19.35 5.53 -10.12
CA ASN A 46 19.32 5.91 -11.53
C ASN A 46 18.16 6.88 -11.88
N LEU A 47 17.09 6.91 -11.05
CA LEU A 47 16.04 7.92 -11.14
C LEU A 47 16.38 9.22 -10.37
N GLY A 48 17.61 9.35 -9.86
CA GLY A 48 18.05 10.51 -9.08
C GLY A 48 17.46 10.58 -7.68
N LEU A 49 17.01 9.44 -7.12
CA LEU A 49 16.41 9.38 -5.79
C LEU A 49 17.45 8.95 -4.73
N LYS A 50 17.39 9.60 -3.57
CA LYS A 50 18.18 9.22 -2.41
C LYS A 50 17.46 8.13 -1.63
N VAL A 51 18.10 6.99 -1.47
CA VAL A 51 17.58 5.81 -0.77
C VAL A 51 18.28 5.66 0.57
N HIS A 52 17.51 5.42 1.63
CA HIS A 52 17.98 5.02 2.95
C HIS A 52 17.45 3.62 3.27
N LEU A 53 18.33 2.72 3.70
CA LEU A 53 17.97 1.35 4.11
C LEU A 53 17.47 1.33 5.55
N HIS A 54 16.46 0.52 5.83
CA HIS A 54 15.96 0.33 7.19
C HIS A 54 17.02 -0.30 8.13
N SER A 55 17.85 -1.20 7.61
CA SER A 55 18.95 -1.81 8.37
C SER A 55 20.08 -0.83 8.71
N ASP A 56 20.21 0.28 7.97
CA ASP A 56 21.13 1.35 8.29
C ASP A 56 20.61 2.14 9.50
N LYS A 57 21.34 2.04 10.62
CA LYS A 57 20.99 2.69 11.88
C LYS A 57 21.42 4.16 11.95
N SER A 58 22.01 4.71 10.88
CA SER A 58 22.32 6.14 10.79
C SER A 58 21.04 6.99 10.78
N ASN A 59 21.19 8.27 11.10
CA ASN A 59 20.06 9.21 11.02
C ASN A 59 19.61 9.41 9.58
N ILE A 60 18.30 9.37 9.35
CA ILE A 60 17.70 9.62 8.03
C ILE A 60 17.98 11.07 7.62
N ASP A 61 18.67 11.25 6.48
CA ASP A 61 18.89 12.58 5.91
C ASP A 61 17.55 13.20 5.50
N LYS A 62 17.36 14.49 5.78
CA LYS A 62 16.18 15.26 5.33
C LYS A 62 15.99 15.28 3.82
N LYS A 63 17.02 14.95 3.05
CA LYS A 63 16.98 14.84 1.59
C LYS A 63 16.68 13.40 1.11
N THR A 64 16.44 12.46 2.01
CA THR A 64 16.05 11.09 1.65
C THR A 64 14.69 11.10 0.96
N ASP A 65 14.61 10.46 -0.21
CA ASP A 65 13.39 10.35 -1.00
C ASP A 65 12.67 9.03 -0.71
N ILE A 66 13.43 7.95 -0.56
CA ILE A 66 12.94 6.59 -0.38
C ILE A 66 13.50 6.00 0.92
N TYR A 67 12.63 5.41 1.72
CA TYR A 67 13.00 4.54 2.82
C TYR A 67 12.71 3.10 2.42
N LEU A 68 13.76 2.32 2.18
CA LEU A 68 13.66 0.94 1.73
C LEU A 68 13.76 -0.01 2.92
N VAL A 69 12.72 -0.82 3.14
CA VAL A 69 12.66 -1.77 4.25
C VAL A 69 13.21 -3.12 3.78
N ASP A 70 14.37 -3.48 4.29
CA ASP A 70 15.14 -4.68 3.97
C ASP A 70 15.08 -5.73 5.10
N SER A 71 13.99 -5.72 5.88
CA SER A 71 13.71 -6.66 6.96
C SER A 71 12.31 -7.25 6.86
N PHE A 72 12.10 -8.43 7.45
CA PHE A 72 10.80 -9.08 7.56
C PHE A 72 10.06 -8.65 8.84
N GLY A 73 8.71 -8.77 8.83
CA GLY A 73 7.88 -8.56 10.01
C GLY A 73 7.47 -7.11 10.30
N GLU A 74 8.05 -6.14 9.61
CA GLU A 74 7.88 -4.71 9.90
C GLU A 74 6.67 -4.06 9.20
N THR A 75 6.01 -4.77 8.28
CA THR A 75 5.00 -4.21 7.37
C THR A 75 3.90 -3.47 8.13
N ASN A 76 3.35 -4.05 9.19
CA ASN A 76 2.26 -3.44 9.96
C ASN A 76 2.67 -2.16 10.69
N SER A 77 3.90 -2.12 11.20
CA SER A 77 4.45 -0.94 11.86
C SER A 77 4.49 0.25 10.90
N PHE A 78 4.91 0.02 9.65
CA PHE A 78 4.93 1.05 8.61
C PHE A 78 3.53 1.42 8.11
N ILE A 79 2.64 0.45 7.90
CA ILE A 79 1.25 0.73 7.46
C ILE A 79 0.54 1.63 8.48
N ASN A 80 0.72 1.39 9.77
CA ASN A 80 0.12 2.20 10.85
C ASN A 80 0.52 3.68 10.79
N GLN A 81 1.68 4.00 10.21
CA GLN A 81 2.15 5.38 10.05
C GLN A 81 1.65 6.03 8.76
N CYS A 82 1.01 5.27 7.87
CA CYS A 82 0.59 5.72 6.56
C CYS A 82 -0.92 5.97 6.49
N ASN A 83 -1.33 6.94 5.67
CA ASN A 83 -2.75 7.15 5.33
C ASN A 83 -3.11 6.47 3.98
N ILE A 84 -2.12 6.22 3.14
CA ILE A 84 -2.28 5.67 1.79
C ILE A 84 -1.21 4.60 1.61
N VAL A 85 -1.63 3.47 1.08
CA VAL A 85 -0.76 2.33 0.78
C VAL A 85 -1.00 1.90 -0.66
N PHE A 86 0.06 1.78 -1.44
CA PHE A 86 0.04 1.10 -2.73
C PHE A 86 0.41 -0.38 -2.52
N LEU A 87 -0.42 -1.29 -3.04
CA LEU A 87 -0.20 -2.73 -2.95
C LEU A 87 0.46 -3.27 -4.22
N GLY A 88 1.63 -3.86 -4.06
CA GLY A 88 2.40 -4.45 -5.14
C GLY A 88 1.81 -5.75 -5.69
N GLY A 89 2.46 -6.31 -6.72
CA GLY A 89 1.97 -7.45 -7.49
C GLY A 89 0.74 -7.12 -8.34
N SER A 90 0.41 -5.84 -8.45
CA SER A 90 -0.85 -5.38 -9.03
C SER A 90 -0.68 -4.53 -10.30
N VAL A 91 0.47 -3.89 -10.54
CA VAL A 91 0.81 -3.22 -11.80
C VAL A 91 1.37 -4.21 -12.80
N ILE A 92 2.03 -5.23 -12.32
CA ILE A 92 2.50 -6.37 -13.11
C ILE A 92 1.54 -7.56 -12.97
N LYS A 93 1.59 -8.52 -13.89
CA LYS A 93 0.69 -9.70 -13.93
C LYS A 93 1.03 -10.73 -12.84
N ARG A 94 0.95 -10.33 -11.55
CA ARG A 94 1.15 -11.21 -10.38
C ARG A 94 -0.11 -11.44 -9.56
N GLY A 95 -1.23 -10.80 -9.93
CA GLY A 95 -2.54 -11.06 -9.31
C GLY A 95 -2.85 -10.28 -8.04
N GLY A 96 -1.97 -9.36 -7.64
CA GLY A 96 -2.14 -8.51 -6.47
C GLY A 96 -1.90 -9.21 -5.13
N GLN A 97 -1.82 -8.42 -4.07
CA GLN A 97 -1.70 -8.86 -2.69
C GLN A 97 -3.01 -8.65 -1.93
N ASN A 98 -3.19 -9.28 -0.77
CA ASN A 98 -4.39 -9.15 0.04
C ASN A 98 -4.53 -7.70 0.57
N PRO A 99 -5.60 -6.96 0.24
CA PRO A 99 -5.77 -5.57 0.65
C PRO A 99 -6.32 -5.40 2.07
N LEU A 100 -6.83 -6.47 2.69
CA LEU A 100 -7.59 -6.38 3.95
C LEU A 100 -6.75 -5.86 5.11
N GLU A 101 -5.46 -6.19 5.15
CA GLU A 101 -4.56 -5.76 6.23
C GLU A 101 -4.41 -4.23 6.23
N ALA A 102 -4.09 -3.64 5.08
CA ALA A 102 -3.96 -2.19 4.94
C ALA A 102 -5.30 -1.47 5.22
N VAL A 103 -6.42 -2.06 4.76
CA VAL A 103 -7.74 -1.50 5.04
C VAL A 103 -8.09 -1.58 6.53
N ARG A 104 -7.80 -2.68 7.22
CA ARG A 104 -8.01 -2.81 8.68
C ARG A 104 -7.24 -1.76 9.48
N LEU A 105 -6.06 -1.39 9.00
CA LEU A 105 -5.24 -0.31 9.56
C LEU A 105 -5.69 1.09 9.08
N LYS A 106 -6.88 1.18 8.48
CA LYS A 106 -7.56 2.41 8.05
C LYS A 106 -6.81 3.19 6.95
N CYS A 107 -5.99 2.50 6.18
CA CYS A 107 -5.34 3.08 5.02
C CYS A 107 -6.26 3.07 3.80
N LYS A 108 -6.15 4.11 2.99
CA LYS A 108 -6.63 4.11 1.62
C LYS A 108 -5.72 3.22 0.79
N VAL A 109 -6.28 2.23 0.12
CA VAL A 109 -5.49 1.29 -0.68
C VAL A 109 -5.52 1.70 -2.15
N LEU A 110 -4.33 1.80 -2.76
CA LEU A 110 -4.15 1.93 -4.20
C LEU A 110 -3.61 0.62 -4.76
N HIS A 111 -4.07 0.26 -5.95
CA HIS A 111 -3.65 -0.97 -6.61
C HIS A 111 -3.64 -0.81 -8.14
N GLY A 112 -2.82 -1.61 -8.82
CA GLY A 112 -2.81 -1.72 -10.27
C GLY A 112 -3.97 -2.57 -10.82
N PRO A 113 -4.01 -2.81 -12.15
CA PRO A 113 -5.11 -3.52 -12.80
C PRO A 113 -5.15 -5.03 -12.52
N TYR A 114 -4.04 -5.63 -12.09
CA TYR A 114 -3.92 -7.08 -11.94
C TYR A 114 -4.18 -7.49 -10.50
N THR A 115 -5.43 -7.86 -10.17
CA THR A 115 -5.86 -8.23 -8.81
C THR A 115 -6.64 -9.55 -8.78
N TYR A 116 -6.39 -10.43 -9.76
CA TYR A 116 -7.19 -11.65 -9.96
C TYR A 116 -7.08 -12.68 -8.82
N ASN A 117 -6.00 -12.65 -7.99
CA ASN A 117 -5.91 -13.52 -6.82
C ASN A 117 -6.92 -13.15 -5.71
N PHE A 118 -7.43 -11.91 -5.73
CA PHE A 118 -8.34 -11.34 -4.72
C PHE A 118 -9.46 -10.53 -5.35
N SER A 119 -9.92 -10.92 -6.55
CA SER A 119 -10.85 -10.14 -7.38
C SER A 119 -12.12 -9.71 -6.64
N GLU A 120 -12.75 -10.61 -5.89
CA GLU A 120 -13.97 -10.35 -5.13
C GLU A 120 -13.72 -9.36 -3.99
N VAL A 121 -12.59 -9.53 -3.28
CA VAL A 121 -12.21 -8.64 -2.18
C VAL A 121 -11.96 -7.22 -2.71
N TYR A 122 -11.22 -7.08 -3.81
CA TYR A 122 -10.99 -5.78 -4.43
C TYR A 122 -12.28 -5.16 -4.96
N ALA A 123 -13.19 -5.95 -5.55
CA ALA A 123 -14.51 -5.48 -6.01
C ALA A 123 -15.32 -4.92 -4.83
N LEU A 124 -15.42 -5.68 -3.74
CA LEU A 124 -16.09 -5.25 -2.50
C LEU A 124 -15.50 -3.94 -1.96
N LEU A 125 -14.17 -3.88 -1.82
CA LEU A 125 -13.51 -2.72 -1.25
C LEU A 125 -13.59 -1.47 -2.14
N ARG A 126 -13.63 -1.63 -3.47
CA ARG A 126 -13.90 -0.52 -4.40
C ARG A 126 -15.31 0.03 -4.22
N ASN A 127 -16.32 -0.84 -4.11
CA ASN A 127 -17.71 -0.44 -3.85
C ASN A 127 -17.85 0.33 -2.53
N LEU A 128 -17.01 0.00 -1.54
CA LEU A 128 -16.94 0.71 -0.27
C LEU A 128 -16.02 1.96 -0.32
N ASN A 129 -15.44 2.30 -1.46
CA ASN A 129 -14.47 3.39 -1.61
C ASN A 129 -13.26 3.29 -0.65
N LEU A 130 -12.78 2.08 -0.43
CA LEU A 130 -11.60 1.78 0.39
C LEU A 130 -10.36 1.41 -0.46
N CYS A 131 -10.59 0.88 -1.70
CA CYS A 131 -9.57 0.60 -2.69
C CYS A 131 -9.78 1.40 -3.96
N PHE A 132 -8.69 1.77 -4.64
CA PHE A 132 -8.71 2.59 -5.85
C PHE A 132 -7.72 2.05 -6.87
N LEU A 133 -8.21 1.88 -8.11
CA LEU A 133 -7.38 1.48 -9.23
C LEU A 133 -6.52 2.65 -9.71
N VAL A 134 -5.24 2.37 -9.93
CA VAL A 134 -4.28 3.28 -10.56
C VAL A 134 -3.49 2.51 -11.63
N ARG A 135 -3.37 3.07 -12.81
CA ARG A 135 -2.65 2.49 -13.94
C ARG A 135 -1.30 3.17 -14.19
N HIS A 136 -1.24 4.46 -13.83
CA HIS A 136 -0.07 5.29 -14.05
C HIS A 136 0.33 6.04 -12.77
N PRO A 137 1.63 6.35 -12.59
CA PRO A 137 2.12 7.09 -11.41
C PRO A 137 1.39 8.42 -11.18
N ASN A 138 1.02 9.13 -12.26
CA ASN A 138 0.30 10.41 -12.15
C ASN A 138 -1.08 10.28 -11.48
N GLU A 139 -1.76 9.14 -11.64
CA GLU A 139 -3.07 8.91 -11.04
C GLU A 139 -2.98 8.83 -9.51
N VAL A 140 -1.85 8.33 -8.98
CA VAL A 140 -1.60 8.27 -7.54
C VAL A 140 -1.67 9.65 -6.91
N ILE A 141 -1.16 10.69 -7.61
CA ILE A 141 -1.15 12.07 -7.13
C ILE A 141 -2.57 12.59 -6.84
N ASN A 142 -3.55 12.17 -7.65
CA ASN A 142 -4.96 12.55 -7.46
C ASN A 142 -5.57 11.97 -6.17
N HIS A 143 -4.98 10.88 -5.66
CA HIS A 143 -5.39 10.25 -4.41
C HIS A 143 -4.67 10.82 -3.18
N LEU A 144 -3.54 11.53 -3.37
CA LEU A 144 -2.81 12.20 -2.31
C LEU A 144 -3.55 13.49 -1.92
N ASN A 145 -4.61 13.36 -1.12
CA ASN A 145 -5.29 14.52 -0.56
C ASN A 145 -4.52 15.05 0.64
N PHE A 146 -3.92 16.23 0.48
CA PHE A 146 -3.09 16.91 1.46
C PHE A 146 -3.88 17.57 2.60
N THR A 147 -5.19 17.42 2.65
CA THR A 147 -6.03 18.00 3.71
C THR A 147 -6.18 17.03 4.88
N LYS A 148 -5.81 17.51 6.07
CA LYS A 148 -5.86 16.78 7.35
C LYS A 148 -7.25 16.21 7.76
N ASN A 149 -8.32 16.54 7.03
CA ASN A 149 -9.71 16.33 7.49
C ASN A 149 -10.46 15.13 6.92
N LYS A 150 -9.80 14.12 6.30
CA LYS A 150 -10.51 12.98 5.68
C LYS A 150 -10.56 11.68 6.51
N LYS A 151 -10.01 11.64 7.71
CA LYS A 151 -10.13 10.47 8.60
C LYS A 151 -11.60 10.07 8.87
N ASN A 152 -12.52 11.05 8.90
CA ASN A 152 -13.95 10.79 9.23
C ASN A 152 -14.70 10.03 8.13
N LYS A 153 -14.40 10.26 6.83
CA LYS A 153 -15.11 9.57 5.74
C LYS A 153 -14.66 8.11 5.59
N ILE A 154 -13.38 7.86 5.79
CA ILE A 154 -12.81 6.50 5.81
C ILE A 154 -13.39 5.70 6.98
N ASN A 155 -13.59 6.32 8.14
CA ASN A 155 -14.19 5.67 9.31
C ASN A 155 -15.61 5.12 9.05
N LYS A 156 -16.49 5.85 8.34
CA LYS A 156 -17.85 5.38 8.02
C LYS A 156 -17.82 4.15 7.11
N ASN A 157 -17.00 4.18 6.07
CA ASN A 157 -16.86 3.05 5.13
C ASN A 157 -16.24 1.82 5.83
N PHE A 158 -15.31 2.05 6.76
CA PHE A 158 -14.72 0.99 7.56
C PHE A 158 -15.70 0.36 8.55
N ILE A 159 -16.61 1.14 9.15
CA ILE A 159 -17.70 0.62 9.98
C ILE A 159 -18.58 -0.32 9.16
N ASN A 160 -18.92 0.05 7.92
CA ASN A 160 -19.70 -0.79 7.02
C ASN A 160 -18.98 -2.12 6.71
N LEU A 161 -17.66 -2.09 6.46
CA LEU A 161 -16.88 -3.31 6.25
C LEU A 161 -16.89 -4.22 7.48
N ASN A 162 -16.71 -3.66 8.69
CA ASN A 162 -16.73 -4.43 9.92
C ASN A 162 -18.10 -5.05 10.21
N SER A 163 -19.19 -4.33 9.94
CA SER A 163 -20.55 -4.87 10.10
C SER A 163 -20.82 -6.02 9.13
N LEU A 164 -20.36 -5.90 7.88
CA LEU A 164 -20.43 -6.98 6.91
C LEU A 164 -19.63 -8.21 7.35
N GLY A 165 -18.40 -8.02 7.82
CA GLY A 165 -17.56 -9.11 8.33
C GLY A 165 -18.19 -9.84 9.51
N LYS A 166 -18.81 -9.12 10.47
CA LYS A 166 -19.54 -9.71 11.58
C LYS A 166 -20.76 -10.50 11.10
N LYS A 167 -21.50 -10.00 10.11
CA LYS A 167 -22.63 -10.70 9.51
C LYS A 167 -22.18 -12.02 8.88
N ILE A 168 -21.17 -11.99 8.01
CA ILE A 168 -20.63 -13.19 7.35
C ILE A 168 -20.17 -14.24 8.39
N LEU A 169 -19.47 -13.81 9.43
CA LEU A 169 -19.02 -14.70 10.51
C LEU A 169 -20.21 -15.36 11.21
N LYS A 170 -21.25 -14.58 11.54
CA LYS A 170 -22.47 -15.10 12.18
C LYS A 170 -23.20 -16.08 11.28
N ASP A 171 -23.34 -15.77 9.99
CA ASP A 171 -24.02 -16.62 9.02
C ASP A 171 -23.27 -17.96 8.86
N ASN A 172 -21.94 -17.92 8.73
CA ASN A 172 -21.10 -19.14 8.68
C ASN A 172 -21.18 -19.96 9.98
N TYR A 173 -21.16 -19.28 11.14
CA TYR A 173 -21.31 -19.97 12.42
C TYR A 173 -22.66 -20.68 12.54
N ASN A 174 -23.74 -20.00 12.16
CA ASN A 174 -25.08 -20.60 12.17
C ASN A 174 -25.20 -21.77 11.18
N GLU A 175 -24.47 -21.73 10.07
CA GLU A 175 -24.46 -22.83 9.10
C GLU A 175 -23.74 -24.06 9.69
N VAL A 176 -22.58 -23.87 10.33
CA VAL A 176 -21.83 -24.94 11.00
C VAL A 176 -22.65 -25.61 12.12
N LEU A 177 -23.42 -24.81 12.88
CA LEU A 177 -24.27 -25.33 13.97
C LEU A 177 -25.37 -26.27 13.49
N LYS A 178 -25.73 -26.29 12.19
CA LYS A 178 -26.73 -27.25 11.65
C LYS A 178 -26.19 -28.68 11.54
N TYR A 179 -24.86 -28.84 11.65
CA TYR A 179 -24.16 -30.12 11.47
C TYR A 179 -23.54 -30.66 12.77
N ILE A 180 -23.73 -29.94 13.87
CA ILE A 180 -23.34 -30.34 15.22
C ILE A 180 -24.59 -30.66 16.04
#